data_448a9d7c56463fe02695c650aafded48
#
_entry.id   448a9d7c56463fe02695c650aafded48
#
_cell.length_a   1.000
_cell.length_b   1.000
_cell.length_c   1.000
_cell.angle_alpha   90.00
_cell.angle_beta   90.00
_cell.angle_gamma   90.00
#
_symmetry.space_group_name_H-M   'P 1'
#
loop_
_entity.id
_entity.type
_entity.pdbx_description
1 polymer ?
#
loop_
_entity_poly.entity_id
_entity_poly.type
_entity_poly.pdbx_seq_one_letter_code
_entity_poly.pdbx_strand_id
1 'polypeptide(L)'
;MLNKSILMGRLTADAETKTFDEKKRVSNFTLAVDRDYLDSENIRPTDFIHIVAWNLPEKFITKYLKQGELVSVEGRLQSRKYEKEEVHYVTELLADNVYPTSFKKAE
;
A
#
# COMPACT_ATOMS: atom_id res chain seq x y z
N MET A 1 10.86 -20.14 -5.50
CA MET A 1 9.47 -20.00 -5.05
C MET A 1 8.82 -18.81 -5.74
N LEU A 2 7.55 -18.95 -6.11
CA LEU A 2 6.77 -17.85 -6.64
C LEU A 2 6.13 -17.08 -5.51
N ASN A 3 6.31 -15.75 -5.51
CA ASN A 3 5.65 -14.87 -4.57
C ASN A 3 5.48 -13.52 -5.25
N LYS A 4 4.33 -13.32 -5.88
CA LYS A 4 4.02 -12.11 -6.59
C LYS A 4 2.57 -11.70 -6.36
N SER A 5 2.36 -10.42 -6.09
CA SER A 5 1.05 -9.84 -5.90
C SER A 5 0.91 -8.59 -6.74
N ILE A 6 -0.25 -8.44 -7.35
CA ILE A 6 -0.60 -7.25 -8.11
C ILE A 6 -2.00 -6.85 -7.65
N LEU A 7 -2.15 -5.63 -7.18
CA LEU A 7 -3.47 -5.16 -6.75
C LEU A 7 -3.64 -3.67 -7.01
N MET A 8 -4.88 -3.25 -7.02
CA MET A 8 -5.26 -1.86 -7.21
C MET A 8 -6.25 -1.49 -6.12
N GLY A 9 -6.09 -0.33 -5.53
CA GLY A 9 -6.99 0.14 -4.49
C GLY A 9 -6.77 1.61 -4.16
N ARG A 10 -7.59 2.12 -3.25
CA ARG A 10 -7.52 3.51 -2.82
C ARG A 10 -6.84 3.59 -1.46
N LEU A 11 -6.00 4.60 -1.28
CA LEU A 11 -5.39 4.83 0.02
C LEU A 11 -6.47 5.22 1.03
N THR A 12 -6.42 4.61 2.20
CA THR A 12 -7.36 4.92 3.29
C THR A 12 -6.96 6.19 4.03
N ALA A 13 -5.69 6.56 3.95
CA ALA A 13 -5.13 7.76 4.55
C ALA A 13 -3.85 8.11 3.81
N ASP A 14 -3.31 9.30 4.03
CA ASP A 14 -2.02 9.68 3.47
C ASP A 14 -0.94 8.71 3.93
N ALA A 15 0.01 8.40 3.06
CA ALA A 15 1.12 7.53 3.41
C ALA A 15 1.96 8.14 4.52
N GLU A 16 2.40 7.30 5.44
CA GLU A 16 3.35 7.68 6.48
C GLU A 16 4.75 7.33 6.00
N THR A 17 5.62 8.34 5.93
CA THR A 17 6.96 8.15 5.42
C THR A 17 7.98 8.48 6.49
N LYS A 18 8.94 7.56 6.65
CA LYS A 18 10.09 7.76 7.54
C LYS A 18 11.37 7.79 6.72
N THR A 19 12.23 8.74 7.01
CA THR A 19 13.54 8.84 6.39
C THR A 19 14.59 8.49 7.43
N PHE A 20 15.39 7.45 7.16
CA PHE A 20 16.39 6.97 8.09
C PHE A 20 17.75 7.67 7.94
N ASP A 21 18.11 7.94 6.70
CA ASP A 21 19.26 8.75 6.36
C ASP A 21 18.98 9.39 5.01
N GLU A 22 19.97 10.04 4.39
CA GLU A 22 19.76 10.73 3.12
C GLU A 22 19.35 9.80 1.98
N LYS A 23 19.53 8.47 2.17
CA LYS A 23 19.34 7.51 1.08
C LYS A 23 18.21 6.50 1.33
N LYS A 24 17.70 6.39 2.56
CA LYS A 24 16.70 5.38 2.89
C LYS A 24 15.42 6.01 3.39
N ARG A 25 14.35 5.76 2.68
CA ARG A 25 13.03 6.24 2.99
C ARG A 25 12.05 5.07 2.88
N VAL A 26 11.19 4.89 3.87
CA VAL A 26 10.13 3.90 3.81
C VAL A 26 8.78 4.57 3.91
N SER A 27 7.88 4.19 3.03
CA SER A 27 6.50 4.68 3.02
C SER A 27 5.57 3.54 3.36
N ASN A 28 4.64 3.79 4.27
CA ASN A 28 3.63 2.83 4.72
C ASN A 28 2.26 3.39 4.44
N PHE A 29 1.41 2.60 3.80
CA PHE A 29 0.03 3.01 3.54
C PHE A 29 -0.84 1.78 3.41
N THR A 30 -2.14 1.97 3.57
CA THR A 30 -3.13 0.89 3.45
C THR A 30 -4.02 1.16 2.25
N LEU A 31 -4.19 0.14 1.43
CA LEU A 31 -5.11 0.20 0.29
C LEU A 31 -6.41 -0.49 0.63
N ALA A 32 -7.50 0.15 0.29
CA ALA A 32 -8.83 -0.45 0.32
C ALA A 32 -9.06 -1.05 -1.06
N VAL A 33 -9.18 -2.38 -1.12
CA VAL A 33 -9.35 -3.14 -2.35
C VAL A 33 -10.72 -3.78 -2.31
N ASP A 34 -11.63 -3.30 -3.14
CA ASP A 34 -12.98 -3.83 -3.21
C ASP A 34 -12.98 -5.19 -3.91
N ARG A 35 -13.73 -6.13 -3.35
CA ARG A 35 -13.91 -7.43 -4.01
C ARG A 35 -14.87 -7.27 -5.17
N ASP A 36 -14.76 -8.16 -6.15
CA ASP A 36 -15.52 -8.08 -7.39
C ASP A 36 -16.96 -8.61 -7.27
N TYR A 37 -17.41 -8.96 -6.06
CA TYR A 37 -18.72 -9.52 -5.84
C TYR A 37 -19.44 -8.79 -4.69
N LEU A 38 -20.77 -8.95 -4.67
CA LEU A 38 -21.60 -8.46 -3.58
C LEU A 38 -21.88 -9.61 -2.62
N ASP A 39 -22.00 -9.30 -1.33
CA ASP A 39 -22.37 -10.30 -0.34
C ASP A 39 -23.88 -10.53 -0.35
N SER A 40 -24.39 -11.36 0.60
CA SER A 40 -25.81 -11.69 0.68
C SER A 40 -26.70 -10.49 0.99
N GLU A 41 -26.12 -9.40 1.45
CA GLU A 41 -26.87 -8.15 1.78
C GLU A 41 -26.67 -7.08 0.71
N ASN A 42 -26.13 -7.44 -0.45
CA ASN A 42 -25.80 -6.53 -1.57
C ASN A 42 -24.76 -5.48 -1.19
N ILE A 43 -23.89 -5.80 -0.25
CA ILE A 43 -22.76 -4.94 0.14
C ILE A 43 -21.50 -5.51 -0.48
N ARG A 44 -20.65 -4.65 -1.04
CA ARG A 44 -19.36 -5.05 -1.60
C ARG A 44 -18.32 -5.12 -0.50
N PRO A 45 -17.78 -6.32 -0.21
CA PRO A 45 -16.72 -6.43 0.80
C PRO A 45 -15.44 -5.73 0.32
N THR A 46 -14.67 -5.24 1.26
CA THR A 46 -13.41 -4.56 1.00
C THR A 46 -12.31 -5.18 1.83
N ASP A 47 -11.18 -5.44 1.18
CA ASP A 47 -9.98 -5.90 1.87
C ASP A 47 -9.05 -4.72 2.10
N PHE A 48 -8.46 -4.66 3.29
CA PHE A 48 -7.52 -3.61 3.65
C PHE A 48 -6.13 -4.21 3.68
N ILE A 49 -5.30 -3.81 2.73
CA ILE A 49 -3.97 -4.40 2.53
C ILE A 49 -2.91 -3.38 2.87
N HIS A 50 -2.03 -3.72 3.81
CA HIS A 50 -0.91 -2.88 4.18
C HIS A 50 0.21 -2.97 3.15
N ILE A 51 0.69 -1.82 2.72
CA ILE A 51 1.74 -1.72 1.69
C ILE A 51 2.97 -1.05 2.31
N VAL A 52 4.13 -1.62 2.02
CA VAL A 52 5.42 -1.05 2.39
C VAL A 52 6.20 -0.79 1.11
N ALA A 53 6.64 0.44 0.91
CA ALA A 53 7.40 0.81 -0.27
C ALA A 53 8.66 1.57 0.12
N TRP A 54 9.81 1.16 -0.45
CA TRP A 54 11.10 1.78 -0.14
C TRP A 54 11.51 2.75 -1.24
N ASN A 55 12.07 3.87 -0.80
CA ASN A 55 12.76 4.82 -1.66
C ASN A 55 11.93 5.42 -2.80
N LEU A 56 10.64 5.60 -2.57
CA LEU A 56 9.80 6.32 -3.52
C LEU A 56 10.19 7.81 -3.53
N PRO A 57 10.17 8.46 -4.71
CA PRO A 57 10.48 9.89 -4.78
C PRO A 57 9.51 10.71 -3.92
N GLU A 58 10.02 11.72 -3.26
CA GLU A 58 9.22 12.58 -2.39
C GLU A 58 8.06 13.24 -3.14
N LYS A 59 8.32 13.70 -4.36
CA LYS A 59 7.28 14.32 -5.20
C LYS A 59 6.17 13.34 -5.53
N PHE A 60 6.52 12.07 -5.76
CA PHE A 60 5.54 11.02 -6.02
C PHE A 60 4.65 10.80 -4.79
N ILE A 61 5.26 10.68 -3.62
CA ILE A 61 4.53 10.48 -2.36
C ILE A 61 3.56 11.63 -2.12
N THR A 62 4.03 12.85 -2.31
CA THR A 62 3.24 14.06 -2.07
C THR A 62 2.05 14.18 -3.02
N LYS A 63 2.23 13.73 -4.26
CA LYS A 63 1.16 13.83 -5.28
C LYS A 63 0.18 12.67 -5.23
N TYR A 64 0.67 11.45 -5.06
CA TYR A 64 -0.12 10.26 -5.34
C TYR A 64 -0.43 9.39 -4.14
N LEU A 65 0.33 9.51 -3.04
CA LEU A 65 0.09 8.69 -1.87
C LEU A 65 -0.72 9.45 -0.82
N LYS A 66 -1.85 9.96 -1.26
CA LYS A 66 -2.79 10.73 -0.44
C LYS A 66 -4.11 9.97 -0.29
N GLN A 67 -4.82 10.26 0.77
CA GLN A 67 -6.13 9.65 1.04
C GLN A 67 -7.04 9.74 -0.18
N GLY A 68 -7.62 8.60 -0.56
CA GLY A 68 -8.57 8.52 -1.66
C GLY A 68 -7.95 8.31 -3.03
N GLU A 69 -6.64 8.46 -3.18
CA GLU A 69 -5.99 8.23 -4.47
C GLU A 69 -6.00 6.75 -4.83
N LEU A 70 -6.27 6.47 -6.10
CA LEU A 70 -6.29 5.11 -6.63
C LEU A 70 -4.92 4.80 -7.23
N VAL A 71 -4.28 3.74 -6.76
CA VAL A 71 -2.98 3.32 -7.25
C VAL A 71 -2.95 1.82 -7.50
N SER A 72 -2.07 1.40 -8.38
CA SER A 72 -1.75 -0.02 -8.60
C SER A 72 -0.40 -0.32 -7.96
N VAL A 73 -0.28 -1.49 -7.36
CA VAL A 73 0.93 -1.91 -6.66
C VAL A 73 1.29 -3.30 -7.13
N GLU A 74 2.57 -3.54 -7.41
CA GLU A 74 3.06 -4.89 -7.62
C GLU A 74 4.24 -5.15 -6.70
N GLY A 75 4.33 -6.36 -6.22
CA GLY A 75 5.40 -6.76 -5.33
C GLY A 75 5.19 -8.16 -4.82
N ARG A 76 5.61 -8.41 -3.60
CA ARG A 76 5.50 -9.71 -2.98
C ARG A 76 4.91 -9.59 -1.59
N LEU A 77 4.27 -10.64 -1.13
CA LEU A 77 3.79 -10.70 0.24
C LEU A 77 4.94 -11.10 1.16
N GLN A 78 4.98 -10.50 2.31
CA GLN A 78 5.91 -10.90 3.35
C GLN A 78 5.21 -10.86 4.69
N SER A 79 5.60 -11.77 5.57
CA SER A 79 5.12 -11.74 6.93
C SER A 79 6.26 -11.22 7.81
N ARG A 80 5.89 -10.50 8.84
CA ARG A 80 6.84 -10.10 9.87
C ARG A 80 6.22 -10.34 11.23
N LYS A 81 7.09 -10.58 12.18
CA LYS A 81 6.73 -10.84 13.55
C LYS A 81 6.95 -9.57 14.36
N TYR A 82 5.98 -9.24 15.21
CA TYR A 82 6.20 -8.19 16.18
C TYR A 82 5.69 -8.66 17.55
N GLU A 83 6.31 -8.17 18.61
CA GLU A 83 5.96 -8.51 19.98
C GLU A 83 5.33 -7.31 20.66
N LYS A 84 4.11 -7.50 21.14
CA LYS A 84 3.40 -6.55 21.97
C LYS A 84 2.50 -7.38 22.88
N GLU A 85 2.97 -7.65 24.12
CA GLU A 85 2.34 -8.57 25.06
C GLU A 85 2.38 -10.02 24.58
N GLU A 86 2.00 -10.25 23.31
CA GLU A 86 2.04 -11.56 22.67
C GLU A 86 2.79 -11.43 21.34
N VAL A 87 3.15 -12.58 20.77
CA VAL A 87 3.76 -12.64 19.46
C VAL A 87 2.65 -12.52 18.39
N HIS A 88 2.78 -11.55 17.51
CA HIS A 88 1.84 -11.34 16.42
C HIS A 88 2.57 -11.43 15.09
N TYR A 89 1.85 -11.93 14.09
CA TYR A 89 2.34 -11.98 12.71
C TYR A 89 1.47 -11.08 11.86
N VAL A 90 2.10 -10.33 11.00
CA VAL A 90 1.40 -9.45 10.08
C VAL A 90 1.88 -9.78 8.67
N THR A 91 0.95 -9.86 7.72
CA THR A 91 1.26 -10.06 6.32
C THR A 91 1.03 -8.74 5.59
N GLU A 92 2.02 -8.32 4.84
CA GLU A 92 1.97 -7.06 4.11
C GLU A 92 2.54 -7.26 2.71
N LEU A 93 2.25 -6.34 1.81
CA LEU A 93 2.81 -6.35 0.48
C LEU A 93 4.01 -5.42 0.43
N LEU A 94 5.17 -5.98 0.14
CA LEU A 94 6.38 -5.20 -0.10
C LEU A 94 6.40 -4.81 -1.58
N ALA A 95 6.17 -3.54 -1.86
CA ALA A 95 6.00 -3.07 -3.22
C ALA A 95 7.34 -2.93 -3.94
N ASP A 96 7.42 -3.52 -5.12
CA ASP A 96 8.51 -3.29 -6.06
C ASP A 96 8.20 -2.06 -6.90
N ASN A 97 6.93 -1.87 -7.24
CA ASN A 97 6.47 -0.75 -8.06
C ASN A 97 5.11 -0.25 -7.57
N VAL A 98 4.95 1.05 -7.61
CA VAL A 98 3.68 1.71 -7.32
C VAL A 98 3.36 2.61 -8.51
N TYR A 99 2.19 2.43 -9.11
CA TYR A 99 1.78 3.16 -10.30
C TYR A 99 0.55 4.00 -10.01
N PRO A 100 0.59 5.31 -10.31
CA PRO A 100 -0.62 6.11 -10.21
C PRO A 100 -1.57 5.76 -11.35
N THR A 101 -2.85 5.88 -11.11
CA THR A 101 -3.85 5.65 -12.14
C THR A 101 -4.33 6.94 -12.79
N SER A 102 -4.00 8.09 -12.19
CA SER A 102 -4.34 9.39 -12.74
C SER A 102 -3.06 10.16 -13.03
N PHE A 103 -3.10 10.95 -14.10
CA PHE A 103 -1.99 11.82 -14.45
C PHE A 103 -2.23 13.20 -13.82
N LYS A 104 -1.25 13.70 -13.10
CA LYS A 104 -1.31 15.03 -12.50
C LYS A 104 -0.23 15.90 -13.12
N LYS A 105 -0.64 17.10 -13.55
CA LYS A 105 0.31 18.06 -14.12
C LYS A 105 1.33 18.50 -13.07
N ALA A 106 2.57 18.70 -13.50
CA ALA A 106 3.58 19.31 -12.68
C ALA A 106 3.21 20.78 -12.45
N GLU A 107 3.35 21.21 -11.21
CA GLU A 107 3.18 22.62 -10.86
C GLU A 107 4.52 23.30 -10.71
#